data_dd3f559c4bc2faff525f8a2e74a4b236
#
_entry.id   dd3f559c4bc2faff525f8a2e74a4b236
#
_cell.length_a   1.000
_cell.length_b   1.000
_cell.length_c   1.000
_cell.angle_alpha   90.00
_cell.angle_beta   90.00
_cell.angle_gamma   90.00
#
_symmetry.space_group_name_H-M   'P 1'
#
loop_
_entity.id
_entity.type
_entity.pdbx_description
1 polymer ?
#
loop_
_entity_poly.entity_id
_entity_poly.type
_entity_poly.pdbx_seq_one_letter_code
_entity_poly.pdbx_strand_id
1 'polypeptide(L)'
;ISIGLVGSEMCIRDSLVAGRETLENIQFIGAVGGFSNSDVLGSAKGWAGAFKYNEKAKKALDNFFTRKDTLSIGICNGCQLWMELELINPNHKRHGKMTFNDSKKHESAFTSVKIQKNNSVMLSSFEGSTLGVWVSHGEGKFSLPYNENKYNIVGKYSYDKYPHNPNGSDYNTAMMCDSSGRHLVTMPHIERSIFPWNWAFYPPDRKDKFSPWIIAFELSLIHI
;
A
#
# COMPACT_ATOMS: atom_id res chain seq x y z
N ILE A 1 -2.33 3.36 -22.34
CA ILE A 1 -2.15 3.32 -20.86
C ILE A 1 -2.55 4.69 -20.35
N SER A 2 -3.74 4.79 -19.76
CA SER A 2 -4.16 6.03 -19.11
C SER A 2 -3.54 6.11 -17.74
N ILE A 3 -2.45 6.86 -17.61
CA ILE A 3 -1.88 7.22 -16.31
C ILE A 3 -2.72 8.40 -15.81
N GLY A 4 -3.64 8.11 -14.88
CA GLY A 4 -4.46 9.14 -14.24
C GLY A 4 -3.61 10.04 -13.36
N LEU A 5 -3.59 11.34 -13.67
CA LEU A 5 -2.98 12.39 -12.87
C LEU A 5 -3.72 12.62 -11.56
N VAL A 6 -3.02 13.15 -10.57
CA VAL A 6 -3.57 13.65 -9.29
C VAL A 6 -4.77 14.57 -9.60
N GLY A 7 -5.95 14.20 -9.14
CA GLY A 7 -7.23 14.83 -9.50
C GLY A 7 -8.22 13.87 -10.15
N SER A 8 -7.72 12.78 -10.73
CA SER A 8 -8.57 11.73 -11.32
C SER A 8 -9.23 10.81 -10.28
N GLU A 9 -8.73 10.75 -9.05
CA GLU A 9 -9.26 9.88 -8.00
C GLU A 9 -10.72 10.15 -7.67
N MET A 10 -11.10 11.41 -7.52
CA MET A 10 -12.49 11.77 -7.29
C MET A 10 -13.36 11.43 -8.48
N CYS A 11 -12.88 11.64 -9.70
CA CYS A 11 -13.59 11.30 -10.92
C CYS A 11 -13.77 9.78 -11.07
N ILE A 12 -12.74 8.97 -10.78
CA ILE A 12 -12.83 7.51 -10.83
C ILE A 12 -13.79 7.00 -9.77
N ARG A 13 -13.66 7.45 -8.52
CA ARG A 13 -14.57 7.10 -7.43
C ARG A 13 -16.02 7.42 -7.80
N ASP A 14 -16.29 8.64 -8.26
CA ASP A 14 -17.63 9.09 -8.59
C ASP A 14 -18.20 8.33 -9.80
N SER A 15 -17.35 7.92 -10.75
CA SER A 15 -17.76 7.09 -11.88
C SER A 15 -18.12 5.67 -11.45
N LEU A 16 -17.35 5.06 -10.52
CA LEU A 16 -17.66 3.76 -9.93
C LEU A 16 -18.95 3.81 -9.09
N VAL A 17 -19.09 4.83 -8.25
CA VAL A 17 -20.29 5.04 -7.41
C VAL A 17 -21.53 5.24 -8.28
N ALA A 18 -21.43 5.99 -9.37
CA ALA A 18 -22.51 6.19 -10.33
C ALA A 18 -22.74 4.96 -11.23
N GLY A 19 -21.80 4.03 -11.30
CA GLY A 19 -21.82 2.85 -12.16
C GLY A 19 -21.55 3.16 -13.62
N ARG A 20 -20.84 4.25 -13.91
CA ARG A 20 -20.34 4.57 -15.26
C ARG A 20 -19.08 3.79 -15.61
N GLU A 21 -18.33 3.36 -14.56
CA GLU A 21 -17.14 2.53 -14.67
C GLU A 21 -17.30 1.25 -13.88
N THR A 22 -16.73 0.14 -14.35
CA THR A 22 -16.87 -1.19 -13.74
C THR A 22 -15.54 -1.87 -13.42
N LEU A 23 -14.42 -1.29 -13.81
CA LEU A 23 -13.05 -1.82 -13.71
C LEU A 23 -12.79 -3.10 -14.52
N GLU A 24 -13.73 -3.56 -15.36
CA GLU A 24 -13.57 -4.82 -16.12
C GLU A 24 -12.36 -4.79 -17.08
N ASN A 25 -12.07 -3.62 -17.65
CA ASN A 25 -10.97 -3.39 -18.58
C ASN A 25 -9.71 -2.82 -17.89
N ILE A 26 -9.72 -2.72 -16.57
CA ILE A 26 -8.58 -2.21 -15.78
C ILE A 26 -7.81 -3.40 -15.23
N GLN A 27 -6.49 -3.39 -15.40
CA GLN A 27 -5.60 -4.44 -14.94
C GLN A 27 -4.72 -4.00 -13.77
N PHE A 28 -4.51 -2.70 -13.60
CA PHE A 28 -3.70 -2.17 -12.49
C PHE A 28 -4.38 -1.00 -11.80
N ILE A 29 -4.47 -1.06 -10.47
CA ILE A 29 -4.94 0.04 -9.63
C ILE A 29 -3.84 0.48 -8.68
N GLY A 30 -3.45 1.76 -8.75
CA GLY A 30 -2.65 2.43 -7.75
C GLY A 30 -3.52 3.32 -6.86
N ALA A 31 -3.76 2.93 -5.62
CA ALA A 31 -4.38 3.80 -4.62
C ALA A 31 -3.28 4.57 -3.90
N VAL A 32 -3.23 5.87 -4.15
CA VAL A 32 -2.13 6.73 -3.72
C VAL A 32 -2.28 7.23 -2.28
N GLY A 33 -1.18 7.78 -1.73
CA GLY A 33 -1.17 8.46 -0.44
C GLY A 33 -1.84 9.83 -0.50
N GLY A 34 -2.20 10.36 0.66
CA GLY A 34 -2.82 11.67 0.82
C GLY A 34 -3.77 11.68 2.02
N PHE A 35 -4.73 12.61 1.99
CA PHE A 35 -5.77 12.77 3.01
C PHE A 35 -7.14 12.75 2.32
N SER A 36 -7.71 11.56 2.17
CA SER A 36 -9.02 11.40 1.54
C SER A 36 -10.13 11.93 2.44
N ASN A 37 -11.03 12.74 1.88
CA ASN A 37 -12.13 13.36 2.63
C ASN A 37 -11.65 14.10 3.90
N SER A 38 -10.44 14.67 3.86
CA SER A 38 -9.78 15.35 5.00
C SER A 38 -9.64 14.48 6.26
N ASP A 39 -9.75 13.16 6.11
CA ASP A 39 -9.68 12.14 7.18
C ASP A 39 -10.58 12.45 8.40
N VAL A 40 -11.70 13.14 8.19
CA VAL A 40 -12.61 13.60 9.26
C VAL A 40 -13.11 12.44 10.14
N LEU A 41 -13.31 11.27 9.56
CA LEU A 41 -13.75 10.06 10.28
C LEU A 41 -12.59 9.16 10.73
N GLY A 42 -11.36 9.56 10.45
CA GLY A 42 -10.13 8.77 10.50
C GLY A 42 -9.65 8.40 9.10
N SER A 43 -8.39 8.01 9.00
CA SER A 43 -7.69 7.82 7.73
C SER A 43 -8.40 6.83 6.82
N ALA A 44 -8.67 7.27 5.60
CA ALA A 44 -9.36 6.57 4.51
C ALA A 44 -10.80 6.12 4.81
N LYS A 45 -11.36 6.32 6.00
CA LYS A 45 -12.71 5.81 6.33
C LYS A 45 -13.81 6.45 5.49
N GLY A 46 -13.73 7.76 5.26
CA GLY A 46 -14.67 8.46 4.38
C GLY A 46 -14.57 7.95 2.94
N TRP A 47 -13.36 7.67 2.48
CA TRP A 47 -13.10 7.11 1.16
C TRP A 47 -13.63 5.67 1.06
N ALA A 48 -13.30 4.81 2.03
CA ALA A 48 -13.80 3.44 2.11
C ALA A 48 -15.33 3.37 2.16
N GLY A 49 -15.97 4.30 2.87
CA GLY A 49 -17.42 4.40 2.96
C GLY A 49 -18.10 4.54 1.59
N ALA A 50 -17.51 5.30 0.68
CA ALA A 50 -18.03 5.45 -0.68
C ALA A 50 -18.10 4.12 -1.45
N PHE A 51 -17.15 3.21 -1.20
CA PHE A 51 -17.16 1.87 -1.80
C PHE A 51 -18.00 0.88 -0.99
N LYS A 52 -17.84 0.86 0.32
CA LYS A 52 -18.45 -0.13 1.22
C LYS A 52 -19.98 -0.07 1.21
N TYR A 53 -20.55 1.14 1.09
CA TYR A 53 -21.98 1.38 1.13
C TYR A 53 -22.62 1.66 -0.24
N ASN A 54 -21.88 1.48 -1.33
CA ASN A 54 -22.40 1.57 -2.68
C ASN A 54 -22.23 0.22 -3.39
N GLU A 55 -23.33 -0.44 -3.70
CA GLU A 55 -23.32 -1.79 -4.29
C GLU A 55 -22.55 -1.87 -5.62
N LYS A 56 -22.67 -0.86 -6.47
CA LYS A 56 -22.00 -0.83 -7.78
C LYS A 56 -20.49 -0.73 -7.61
N ALA A 57 -20.03 0.20 -6.79
CA ALA A 57 -18.62 0.40 -6.52
C ALA A 57 -18.01 -0.80 -5.79
N LYS A 58 -18.73 -1.36 -4.80
CA LYS A 58 -18.30 -2.57 -4.11
C LYS A 58 -18.15 -3.74 -5.09
N LYS A 59 -19.16 -4.00 -5.92
CA LYS A 59 -19.12 -5.09 -6.91
C LYS A 59 -17.95 -4.91 -7.89
N ALA A 60 -17.68 -3.69 -8.35
CA ALA A 60 -16.57 -3.41 -9.24
C ALA A 60 -15.21 -3.75 -8.60
N LEU A 61 -15.01 -3.37 -7.32
CA LEU A 61 -13.79 -3.71 -6.57
C LEU A 61 -13.70 -5.22 -6.29
N ASP A 62 -14.76 -5.85 -5.81
CA ASP A 62 -14.77 -7.30 -5.54
C ASP A 62 -14.39 -8.08 -6.80
N ASN A 63 -14.96 -7.72 -7.96
CA ASN A 63 -14.60 -8.33 -9.24
C ASN A 63 -13.12 -8.10 -9.58
N PHE A 64 -12.62 -6.87 -9.41
CA PHE A 64 -11.23 -6.56 -9.68
C PHE A 64 -10.27 -7.39 -8.83
N PHE A 65 -10.51 -7.48 -7.52
CA PHE A 65 -9.64 -8.18 -6.58
C PHE A 65 -9.70 -9.72 -6.69
N THR A 66 -10.70 -10.27 -7.38
CA THR A 66 -10.84 -11.73 -7.60
C THR A 66 -10.24 -12.20 -8.93
N ARG A 67 -9.98 -11.29 -9.86
CA ARG A 67 -9.41 -11.60 -11.18
C ARG A 67 -7.93 -11.96 -11.06
N LYS A 68 -7.47 -12.87 -11.93
CA LYS A 68 -6.07 -13.34 -11.97
C LYS A 68 -5.15 -12.45 -12.83
N ASP A 69 -5.72 -11.58 -13.64
CA ASP A 69 -5.03 -10.66 -14.55
C ASP A 69 -4.95 -9.23 -14.00
N THR A 70 -5.26 -9.02 -12.73
CA THR A 70 -5.20 -7.72 -12.08
C THR A 70 -4.12 -7.63 -11.02
N LEU A 71 -3.60 -6.44 -10.83
CA LEU A 71 -2.66 -6.08 -9.76
C LEU A 71 -3.12 -4.80 -9.08
N SER A 72 -2.82 -4.65 -7.81
CA SER A 72 -2.99 -3.36 -7.15
C SER A 72 -1.89 -3.05 -6.16
N ILE A 73 -1.66 -1.75 -5.97
CA ILE A 73 -0.86 -1.23 -4.87
C ILE A 73 -1.63 -0.14 -4.13
N GLY A 74 -1.74 -0.28 -2.81
CA GLY A 74 -2.23 0.77 -1.92
C GLY A 74 -1.06 1.38 -1.13
N ILE A 75 -0.81 2.67 -1.30
CA ILE A 75 0.30 3.39 -0.67
C ILE A 75 -0.24 4.36 0.38
N CYS A 76 0.24 4.31 1.61
CA CYS A 76 -0.12 5.20 2.71
C CYS A 76 -1.66 5.29 2.89
N ASN A 77 -2.33 6.36 2.46
CA ASN A 77 -3.80 6.47 2.51
C ASN A 77 -4.48 5.37 1.66
N GLY A 78 -3.89 4.97 0.54
CA GLY A 78 -4.34 3.82 -0.25
C GLY A 78 -4.17 2.47 0.46
N CYS A 79 -3.11 2.31 1.27
CA CYS A 79 -2.96 1.16 2.15
C CYS A 79 -4.09 1.12 3.19
N GLN A 80 -4.36 2.25 3.83
CA GLN A 80 -5.46 2.39 4.79
C GLN A 80 -6.80 2.06 4.14
N LEU A 81 -7.01 2.48 2.87
CA LEU A 81 -8.22 2.17 2.11
C LEU A 81 -8.40 0.67 1.90
N TRP A 82 -7.38 -0.03 1.39
CA TRP A 82 -7.49 -1.48 1.15
C TRP A 82 -7.64 -2.28 2.44
N MET A 83 -7.04 -1.82 3.54
CA MET A 83 -7.22 -2.43 4.86
C MET A 83 -8.63 -2.18 5.42
N GLU A 84 -9.19 -0.97 5.29
CA GLU A 84 -10.54 -0.63 5.75
C GLU A 84 -11.62 -1.35 4.92
N LEU A 85 -11.36 -1.60 3.64
CA LEU A 85 -12.22 -2.40 2.76
C LEU A 85 -12.02 -3.92 2.92
N GLU A 86 -11.10 -4.36 3.78
CA GLU A 86 -10.85 -5.77 4.12
C GLU A 86 -10.34 -6.62 2.93
N LEU A 87 -9.78 -5.97 1.88
CA LEU A 87 -9.44 -6.60 0.60
C LEU A 87 -8.16 -7.46 0.65
N ILE A 88 -7.27 -7.21 1.62
CA ILE A 88 -5.97 -7.90 1.69
C ILE A 88 -6.08 -9.26 2.39
N ASN A 89 -6.93 -9.37 3.39
CA ASN A 89 -7.16 -10.62 4.13
C ASN A 89 -8.68 -10.90 4.24
N PRO A 90 -9.39 -11.09 3.11
CA PRO A 90 -10.86 -11.15 3.10
C PRO A 90 -11.43 -12.34 3.89
N ASN A 91 -10.64 -13.42 4.06
CA ASN A 91 -11.07 -14.62 4.76
C ASN A 91 -10.87 -14.58 6.28
N HIS A 92 -10.30 -13.49 6.81
CA HIS A 92 -10.14 -13.34 8.26
C HIS A 92 -11.47 -12.95 8.91
N LYS A 93 -11.83 -13.63 10.01
CA LYS A 93 -13.03 -13.27 10.81
C LYS A 93 -12.85 -11.96 11.58
N ARG A 94 -11.62 -11.62 11.92
CA ARG A 94 -11.24 -10.35 12.55
C ARG A 94 -10.20 -9.70 11.65
N HIS A 95 -10.52 -8.52 11.12
CA HIS A 95 -9.66 -7.84 10.17
C HIS A 95 -8.61 -6.98 10.88
N GLY A 96 -7.42 -6.90 10.29
CA GLY A 96 -6.41 -5.94 10.67
C GLY A 96 -6.89 -4.51 10.43
N LYS A 97 -6.43 -3.58 11.25
CA LYS A 97 -6.81 -2.16 11.18
C LYS A 97 -5.58 -1.28 11.11
N MET A 98 -5.75 -0.14 10.47
CA MET A 98 -4.79 0.94 10.57
C MET A 98 -5.18 1.85 11.73
N THR A 99 -4.22 2.16 12.60
CA THR A 99 -4.44 2.96 13.80
C THR A 99 -3.40 4.06 13.94
N PHE A 100 -3.60 4.96 14.90
CA PHE A 100 -2.63 6.01 15.21
C PHE A 100 -1.24 5.44 15.48
N ASN A 101 -0.22 6.14 14.99
CA ASN A 101 1.16 5.89 15.41
C ASN A 101 1.26 5.90 16.94
N ASP A 102 2.15 5.08 17.50
CA ASP A 102 2.34 5.04 18.96
C ASP A 102 2.79 6.39 19.52
N SER A 103 3.51 7.19 18.71
CA SER A 103 3.91 8.57 19.06
C SER A 103 2.74 9.54 19.17
N LYS A 104 1.57 9.19 18.67
CA LYS A 104 0.39 10.08 18.52
C LYS A 104 0.65 11.33 17.67
N LYS A 105 1.67 11.28 16.84
CA LYS A 105 2.08 12.37 15.95
C LYS A 105 2.14 11.91 14.51
N HIS A 106 2.13 12.87 13.59
CA HIS A 106 2.50 12.63 12.21
C HIS A 106 4.01 12.41 12.14
N GLU A 107 4.40 11.23 11.68
CA GLU A 107 5.80 10.87 11.49
C GLU A 107 6.18 11.09 10.01
N SER A 108 7.25 11.85 9.79
CA SER A 108 7.81 12.07 8.46
C SER A 108 9.32 11.84 8.56
N ALA A 109 9.79 10.73 7.98
CA ALA A 109 11.17 10.31 8.12
C ALA A 109 11.63 9.43 6.97
N PHE A 110 12.93 9.37 6.75
CA PHE A 110 13.56 8.36 5.92
C PHE A 110 13.95 7.18 6.80
N THR A 111 13.46 6.01 6.49
CA THR A 111 13.76 4.76 7.21
C THR A 111 14.17 3.66 6.24
N SER A 112 14.27 2.44 6.71
CA SER A 112 14.57 1.29 5.86
C SER A 112 13.61 0.14 6.10
N VAL A 113 13.35 -0.62 5.04
CA VAL A 113 12.54 -1.82 5.07
C VAL A 113 13.35 -3.01 4.56
N LYS A 114 13.21 -4.14 5.24
CA LYS A 114 13.77 -5.43 4.84
C LYS A 114 12.67 -6.25 4.18
N ILE A 115 12.90 -6.63 2.92
CA ILE A 115 11.96 -7.45 2.18
C ILE A 115 12.11 -8.91 2.64
N GLN A 116 11.00 -9.47 3.06
CA GLN A 116 10.92 -10.84 3.56
C GLN A 116 10.81 -11.82 2.39
N LYS A 117 10.97 -13.11 2.66
CA LYS A 117 10.56 -14.15 1.71
C LYS A 117 9.07 -13.99 1.41
N ASN A 118 8.70 -13.90 0.14
CA ASN A 118 7.34 -13.55 -0.25
C ASN A 118 6.99 -14.04 -1.65
N ASN A 119 5.69 -14.02 -1.98
CA ASN A 119 5.15 -14.33 -3.30
C ASN A 119 4.62 -13.09 -4.03
N SER A 120 4.92 -11.88 -3.56
CA SER A 120 4.43 -10.67 -4.20
C SER A 120 4.98 -10.53 -5.62
N VAL A 121 4.10 -10.30 -6.58
CA VAL A 121 4.50 -10.02 -7.97
C VAL A 121 5.45 -8.83 -8.04
N MET A 122 5.21 -7.80 -7.24
CA MET A 122 6.01 -6.57 -7.26
C MET A 122 7.31 -6.66 -6.46
N LEU A 123 7.41 -7.54 -5.44
CA LEU A 123 8.49 -7.49 -4.45
C LEU A 123 9.31 -8.78 -4.31
N SER A 124 8.90 -9.88 -4.93
CA SER A 124 9.60 -11.17 -4.76
C SER A 124 11.07 -11.14 -5.20
N SER A 125 11.40 -10.35 -6.23
CA SER A 125 12.78 -10.18 -6.70
C SER A 125 13.71 -9.45 -5.71
N PHE A 126 13.16 -8.82 -4.68
CA PHE A 126 13.91 -8.09 -3.65
C PHE A 126 14.12 -8.89 -2.35
N GLU A 127 13.75 -10.17 -2.33
CA GLU A 127 13.89 -11.01 -1.13
C GLU A 127 15.28 -10.87 -0.49
N GLY A 128 15.31 -10.60 0.81
CA GLY A 128 16.54 -10.39 1.59
C GLY A 128 17.15 -8.99 1.50
N SER A 129 16.71 -8.15 0.56
CA SER A 129 17.21 -6.77 0.43
C SER A 129 16.72 -5.89 1.55
N THR A 130 17.54 -4.90 1.92
CA THR A 130 17.16 -3.79 2.80
C THR A 130 17.26 -2.49 2.02
N LEU A 131 16.14 -1.78 1.89
CA LEU A 131 16.03 -0.59 1.05
C LEU A 131 15.53 0.61 1.85
N GLY A 132 16.12 1.76 1.57
CA GLY A 132 15.69 3.05 2.13
C GLY A 132 14.36 3.50 1.53
N VAL A 133 13.51 4.13 2.35
CA VAL A 133 12.19 4.57 1.94
C VAL A 133 11.66 5.69 2.83
N TRP A 134 10.86 6.59 2.27
CA TRP A 134 10.17 7.63 3.01
C TRP A 134 8.88 7.13 3.65
N VAL A 135 8.62 7.62 4.86
CA VAL A 135 7.32 7.50 5.55
C VAL A 135 6.76 8.90 5.83
N SER A 136 5.43 9.04 5.78
CA SER A 136 4.74 10.30 6.09
C SER A 136 3.28 9.99 6.44
N HIS A 137 3.00 9.77 7.73
CA HIS A 137 1.67 9.36 8.18
C HIS A 137 1.44 9.60 9.67
N GLY A 138 0.18 9.80 10.07
CA GLY A 138 -0.27 9.88 11.47
C GLY A 138 -0.95 8.61 11.96
N GLU A 139 -1.58 7.87 11.04
CA GLU A 139 -2.31 6.61 11.31
C GLU A 139 -1.70 5.47 10.50
N GLY A 140 -0.41 5.19 10.71
CA GLY A 140 0.36 4.20 9.94
C GLY A 140 0.55 2.85 10.62
N LYS A 141 0.03 2.67 11.83
CA LYS A 141 0.23 1.45 12.61
C LYS A 141 -0.68 0.33 12.13
N PHE A 142 -0.08 -0.76 11.64
CA PHE A 142 -0.78 -2.03 11.45
C PHE A 142 -1.10 -2.64 12.82
N SER A 143 -2.39 -2.77 13.13
CA SER A 143 -2.90 -3.50 14.30
C SER A 143 -3.51 -4.82 13.81
N LEU A 144 -2.83 -5.93 14.09
CA LEU A 144 -3.09 -7.24 13.50
C LEU A 144 -3.59 -8.23 14.55
N PRO A 145 -4.87 -8.67 14.51
CA PRO A 145 -5.49 -9.46 15.59
C PRO A 145 -5.05 -10.93 15.68
N TYR A 146 -4.29 -11.44 14.71
CA TYR A 146 -3.79 -12.80 14.69
C TYR A 146 -2.26 -12.85 14.77
N ASN A 147 -1.70 -14.03 15.01
CA ASN A 147 -0.27 -14.27 14.96
C ASN A 147 0.30 -13.99 13.56
N GLU A 148 1.58 -13.62 13.51
CA GLU A 148 2.28 -13.22 12.30
C GLU A 148 2.10 -14.16 11.11
N ASN A 149 2.15 -15.48 11.37
CA ASN A 149 2.02 -16.53 10.35
C ASN A 149 0.66 -16.58 9.64
N LYS A 150 -0.30 -15.75 10.04
CA LYS A 150 -1.60 -15.59 9.39
C LYS A 150 -1.61 -14.47 8.35
N TYR A 151 -0.49 -13.77 8.19
CA TYR A 151 -0.35 -12.64 7.29
C TYR A 151 0.79 -12.85 6.30
N ASN A 152 0.61 -12.40 5.09
CA ASN A 152 1.67 -12.35 4.09
C ASN A 152 2.42 -11.00 4.21
N ILE A 153 3.24 -10.87 5.26
CA ILE A 153 4.07 -9.68 5.52
C ILE A 153 5.27 -9.75 4.60
N VAL A 154 5.29 -8.92 3.57
CA VAL A 154 6.31 -8.93 2.52
C VAL A 154 7.45 -7.93 2.78
N GLY A 155 7.21 -6.93 3.64
CA GLY A 155 8.22 -5.97 4.05
C GLY A 155 8.07 -5.59 5.51
N LYS A 156 9.20 -5.56 6.22
CA LYS A 156 9.26 -5.15 7.63
C LYS A 156 10.17 -3.96 7.78
N TYR A 157 9.85 -3.05 8.70
CA TYR A 157 10.84 -2.07 9.16
C TYR A 157 12.09 -2.80 9.67
N SER A 158 13.27 -2.31 9.31
CA SER A 158 14.53 -3.03 9.55
C SER A 158 14.87 -3.19 11.03
N TYR A 159 14.29 -2.35 11.89
CA TYR A 159 14.43 -2.41 13.35
C TYR A 159 13.06 -2.29 14.01
N ASP A 160 12.93 -2.90 15.17
CA ASP A 160 11.66 -3.06 15.88
C ASP A 160 11.23 -1.84 16.71
N LYS A 161 12.11 -0.87 16.91
CA LYS A 161 11.88 0.30 17.76
C LYS A 161 11.90 1.61 16.99
N TYR A 162 11.22 2.60 17.57
CA TYR A 162 11.33 3.99 17.16
C TYR A 162 12.81 4.45 17.18
N PRO A 163 13.27 5.23 16.18
CA PRO A 163 12.50 5.81 15.07
C PRO A 163 12.39 4.92 13.82
N HIS A 164 12.99 3.73 13.81
CA HIS A 164 13.06 2.89 12.60
C HIS A 164 11.74 2.18 12.28
N ASN A 165 10.97 1.74 13.31
CA ASN A 165 9.56 1.43 13.19
C ASN A 165 8.77 2.66 13.66
N PRO A 166 8.47 3.61 12.76
CA PRO A 166 8.02 4.94 13.14
C PRO A 166 6.57 4.97 13.66
N ASN A 167 5.81 3.92 13.37
CA ASN A 167 4.40 3.85 13.71
C ASN A 167 4.07 2.83 14.81
N GLY A 168 5.02 1.95 15.20
CA GLY A 168 4.80 0.89 16.19
C GLY A 168 3.95 -0.27 15.66
N SER A 169 3.99 -0.53 14.36
CA SER A 169 3.25 -1.64 13.72
C SER A 169 3.57 -2.99 14.33
N ASP A 170 2.54 -3.81 14.50
CA ASP A 170 2.69 -5.19 14.91
C ASP A 170 3.61 -5.94 13.93
N TYR A 171 4.50 -6.79 14.47
CA TYR A 171 5.50 -7.57 13.70
C TYR A 171 6.43 -6.73 12.83
N ASN A 172 6.59 -5.45 13.14
CA ASN A 172 7.32 -4.46 12.33
C ASN A 172 6.77 -4.31 10.90
N THR A 173 5.50 -4.62 10.70
CA THR A 173 4.88 -4.61 9.38
C THR A 173 4.96 -3.24 8.73
N ALA A 174 5.63 -3.19 7.58
CA ALA A 174 5.70 -2.02 6.70
C ALA A 174 4.86 -2.24 5.44
N MET A 175 4.86 -3.49 4.95
CA MET A 175 4.20 -3.89 3.71
C MET A 175 3.58 -5.27 3.86
N MET A 176 2.41 -5.47 3.28
CA MET A 176 1.68 -6.73 3.29
C MET A 176 1.04 -6.99 1.92
N CYS A 177 0.91 -8.24 1.56
CA CYS A 177 0.25 -8.65 0.33
C CYS A 177 -0.92 -9.59 0.65
N ASP A 178 -1.86 -9.67 -0.27
CA ASP A 178 -2.87 -10.72 -0.22
C ASP A 178 -2.26 -12.11 -0.45
N SER A 179 -3.02 -13.17 -0.30
CA SER A 179 -2.54 -14.55 -0.48
C SER A 179 -2.09 -14.88 -1.91
N SER A 180 -2.63 -14.18 -2.89
CA SER A 180 -2.25 -14.36 -4.32
C SER A 180 -0.91 -13.70 -4.66
N GLY A 181 -0.44 -12.75 -3.84
CA GLY A 181 0.74 -11.92 -4.12
C GLY A 181 0.49 -10.78 -5.11
N ARG A 182 -0.76 -10.58 -5.54
CA ARG A 182 -1.10 -9.60 -6.57
C ARG A 182 -1.54 -8.24 -6.02
N HIS A 183 -2.00 -8.19 -4.78
CA HIS A 183 -2.52 -6.96 -4.17
C HIS A 183 -1.65 -6.55 -2.99
N LEU A 184 -0.85 -5.51 -3.21
CA LEU A 184 0.16 -5.02 -2.26
C LEU A 184 -0.38 -3.80 -1.49
N VAL A 185 -0.12 -3.75 -0.19
CA VAL A 185 -0.29 -2.53 0.63
C VAL A 185 1.03 -2.15 1.28
N THR A 186 1.31 -0.86 1.31
CA THR A 186 2.51 -0.31 1.92
C THR A 186 2.21 1.02 2.63
N MET A 187 2.68 1.16 3.86
CA MET A 187 2.65 2.47 4.53
C MET A 187 3.81 3.36 4.08
N PRO A 188 5.05 2.85 3.91
CA PRO A 188 6.11 3.60 3.26
C PRO A 188 5.79 3.98 1.81
N HIS A 189 6.32 5.13 1.40
CA HIS A 189 6.16 5.71 0.06
C HIS A 189 7.27 5.25 -0.88
N ILE A 190 7.13 4.08 -1.50
CA ILE A 190 8.11 3.58 -2.47
C ILE A 190 8.17 4.44 -3.72
N GLU A 191 7.04 5.05 -4.12
CA GLU A 191 6.94 5.97 -5.27
C GLU A 191 7.72 7.27 -5.07
N ARG A 192 7.97 7.67 -3.83
CA ARG A 192 8.82 8.84 -3.48
C ARG A 192 10.30 8.49 -3.39
N SER A 193 10.65 7.22 -3.58
CA SER A 193 12.01 6.72 -3.44
C SER A 193 12.57 6.13 -4.73
N ILE A 194 11.94 6.43 -5.89
CA ILE A 194 12.30 5.87 -7.20
C ILE A 194 13.64 6.42 -7.71
N PHE A 195 13.95 7.67 -7.38
CA PHE A 195 15.20 8.28 -7.85
C PHE A 195 16.24 8.36 -6.74
N PRO A 196 17.55 8.17 -7.05
CA PRO A 196 18.62 8.29 -6.07
C PRO A 196 18.62 9.60 -5.29
N TRP A 197 18.31 10.73 -5.94
CA TRP A 197 18.24 12.04 -5.29
C TRP A 197 17.01 12.25 -4.37
N ASN A 198 16.06 11.32 -4.39
CA ASN A 198 14.95 11.33 -3.44
C ASN A 198 15.30 10.64 -2.10
N TRP A 199 16.44 9.93 -2.04
CA TRP A 199 16.88 9.27 -0.82
C TRP A 199 17.59 10.27 0.09
N ALA A 200 17.39 10.17 1.41
CA ALA A 200 18.15 10.96 2.37
C ALA A 200 19.65 10.59 2.34
N PHE A 201 19.95 9.34 2.04
CA PHE A 201 21.29 8.84 1.77
C PHE A 201 21.23 7.77 0.68
N TYR A 202 22.00 7.96 -0.39
CA TYR A 202 22.21 6.97 -1.44
C TYR A 202 23.70 6.62 -1.53
N PRO A 203 24.08 5.33 -1.62
CA PRO A 203 25.49 4.95 -1.63
C PRO A 203 26.27 5.69 -2.73
N PRO A 204 27.38 6.39 -2.41
CA PRO A 204 28.06 7.29 -3.36
C PRO A 204 28.80 6.56 -4.48
N ASP A 205 29.09 5.28 -4.29
CA ASP A 205 29.70 4.39 -5.27
C ASP A 205 28.71 3.90 -6.35
N ARG A 206 27.42 4.01 -6.09
CA ARG A 206 26.36 3.67 -7.04
C ARG A 206 26.07 4.84 -7.98
N LYS A 207 25.89 4.51 -9.26
CA LYS A 207 25.56 5.49 -10.32
C LYS A 207 24.27 5.15 -11.04
N ASP A 208 23.31 4.66 -10.29
CA ASP A 208 22.01 4.27 -10.82
C ASP A 208 21.22 5.49 -11.30
N LYS A 209 20.55 5.38 -12.43
CA LYS A 209 19.59 6.38 -12.91
C LYS A 209 18.31 6.34 -12.10
N PHE A 210 17.92 5.15 -11.67
CA PHE A 210 16.75 4.89 -10.82
C PHE A 210 17.18 4.05 -9.62
N SER A 211 16.54 4.23 -8.50
CA SER A 211 16.74 3.36 -7.34
C SER A 211 16.12 1.98 -7.61
N PRO A 212 16.48 0.95 -6.81
CA PRO A 212 15.86 -0.38 -6.96
C PRO A 212 14.34 -0.38 -6.95
N TRP A 213 13.68 0.55 -6.28
CA TRP A 213 12.22 0.59 -6.20
C TRP A 213 11.49 0.69 -7.54
N ILE A 214 12.17 1.17 -8.62
CA ILE A 214 11.56 1.22 -9.96
C ILE A 214 11.17 -0.17 -10.45
N ILE A 215 11.96 -1.20 -10.11
CA ILE A 215 11.73 -2.59 -10.53
C ILE A 215 10.37 -3.11 -10.05
N ALA A 216 9.91 -2.67 -8.87
CA ALA A 216 8.59 -3.05 -8.37
C ALA A 216 7.47 -2.64 -9.33
N PHE A 217 7.58 -1.46 -9.93
CA PHE A 217 6.62 -0.96 -10.92
C PHE A 217 6.81 -1.60 -12.30
N GLU A 218 8.07 -1.86 -12.70
CA GLU A 218 8.35 -2.60 -13.95
C GLU A 218 7.75 -4.01 -13.91
N LEU A 219 7.91 -4.72 -12.78
CA LEU A 219 7.31 -6.04 -12.59
C LEU A 219 5.78 -5.99 -12.65
N SER A 220 5.15 -4.92 -12.14
CA SER A 220 3.70 -4.78 -12.28
C SER A 220 3.26 -4.70 -13.75
N LEU A 221 4.01 -3.99 -14.59
CA LEU A 221 3.70 -3.86 -16.02
C LEU A 221 3.91 -5.15 -16.82
N ILE A 222 4.84 -6.00 -16.39
CA ILE A 222 5.13 -7.27 -17.07
C ILE A 222 4.03 -8.32 -16.77
N HIS A 223 3.36 -8.20 -15.64
CA HIS A 223 2.43 -9.22 -15.13
C HIS A 223 0.94 -8.85 -15.24
N ILE A 224 0.62 -7.74 -15.92
CA ILE A 224 -0.76 -7.34 -16.27
C ILE A 224 -1.09 -7.64 -17.72
#